data_42cbe674a8f81f06146bd812ad7d477b
#
_entry.id   42cbe674a8f81f06146bd812ad7d477b
#
_cell.length_a   1.000
_cell.length_b   1.000
_cell.length_c   1.000
_cell.angle_alpha   90.00
_cell.angle_beta   90.00
_cell.angle_gamma   90.00
#
_symmetry.space_group_name_H-M   'P 1'
#
loop_
_entity.id
_entity.type
_entity.pdbx_description
1 polymer ?
#
loop_
_entity_poly.entity_id
_entity_poly.type
_entity_poly.pdbx_seq_one_letter_code
_entity_poly.pdbx_strand_id
1 'polypeptide(L)'
;MNEPYQIYLVSDSTGETIDRIFIALRSQFTKFKYKVHHYSFTRTENQINQIIKDASKHGKPMILFTLVDENLNKLITNSSKKNNIPFYGVLGDLIEKFSKDLNQKSLSIPSRQHKLNDEYYDRVEAIQFTMNHDDGKDLKNVEESDIIILGVSRTIKTPTSIYLSLIHI
;
A
#
# COMPACT_ATOMS: atom_id res chain seq x y z
N MET A 1 -19.26 2.76 29.06
CA MET A 1 -19.01 2.11 27.76
C MET A 1 -17.54 2.23 27.46
N ASN A 2 -16.85 1.13 27.08
CA ASN A 2 -15.40 1.21 26.77
C ASN A 2 -15.22 2.00 25.47
N GLU A 3 -14.56 3.13 25.55
CA GLU A 3 -14.18 3.95 24.41
C GLU A 3 -13.31 3.15 23.43
N PRO A 4 -13.55 3.22 22.10
CA PRO A 4 -12.79 2.48 21.10
C PRO A 4 -11.35 3.03 21.00
N TYR A 5 -10.40 2.15 20.74
CA TYR A 5 -9.04 2.54 20.40
C TYR A 5 -9.01 3.33 19.09
N GLN A 6 -8.19 4.37 19.03
CA GLN A 6 -8.00 5.20 17.83
C GLN A 6 -6.69 4.77 17.16
N ILE A 7 -6.79 4.05 16.08
CA ILE A 7 -5.64 3.45 15.37
C ILE A 7 -5.24 4.36 14.22
N TYR A 8 -4.04 4.89 14.27
CA TYR A 8 -3.45 5.76 13.25
C TYR A 8 -2.50 4.91 12.40
N LEU A 9 -2.88 4.64 11.14
CA LEU A 9 -2.06 3.93 10.18
C LEU A 9 -1.33 4.94 9.30
N VAL A 10 -0.01 5.02 9.45
CA VAL A 10 0.82 6.04 8.81
C VAL A 10 1.79 5.40 7.83
N SER A 11 1.81 5.86 6.59
CA SER A 11 2.70 5.35 5.54
C SER A 11 3.22 6.49 4.66
N ASP A 12 4.46 6.39 4.19
CA ASP A 12 5.04 7.28 3.17
C ASP A 12 4.68 6.90 1.73
N SER A 13 3.88 5.83 1.56
CA SER A 13 3.34 5.30 0.32
C SER A 13 1.80 5.20 0.38
N THR A 14 1.21 4.31 -0.41
CA THR A 14 -0.26 4.09 -0.48
C THR A 14 -0.88 3.65 0.84
N GLY A 15 -0.12 3.01 1.72
CA GLY A 15 -0.62 2.45 2.98
C GLY A 15 -1.04 0.98 2.91
N GLU A 16 -1.01 0.35 1.75
CA GLU A 16 -1.46 -1.04 1.58
C GLU A 16 -0.76 -2.03 2.54
N THR A 17 0.56 -1.89 2.68
CA THR A 17 1.35 -2.77 3.56
C THR A 17 0.91 -2.65 5.02
N ILE A 18 0.75 -1.42 5.52
CA ILE A 18 0.37 -1.21 6.92
C ILE A 18 -1.07 -1.65 7.17
N ASP A 19 -1.97 -1.51 6.21
CA ASP A 19 -3.34 -2.00 6.28
C ASP A 19 -3.38 -3.53 6.42
N ARG A 20 -2.62 -4.25 5.60
CA ARG A 20 -2.53 -5.72 5.66
C ARG A 20 -1.96 -6.20 7.00
N ILE A 21 -0.93 -5.52 7.51
CA ILE A 21 -0.35 -5.81 8.81
C ILE A 21 -1.38 -5.56 9.92
N PHE A 22 -2.12 -4.46 9.89
CA PHE A 22 -3.15 -4.17 10.87
C PHE A 22 -4.29 -5.20 10.82
N ILE A 23 -4.72 -5.64 9.63
CA ILE A 23 -5.71 -6.71 9.47
C ILE A 23 -5.21 -8.01 10.12
N ALA A 24 -3.97 -8.40 9.89
CA ALA A 24 -3.37 -9.58 10.49
C ALA A 24 -3.28 -9.47 12.02
N LEU A 25 -2.85 -8.30 12.54
CA LEU A 25 -2.80 -8.04 13.97
C LEU A 25 -4.17 -8.12 14.63
N ARG A 26 -5.16 -7.40 14.11
CA ARG A 26 -6.49 -7.35 14.72
C ARG A 26 -7.18 -8.70 14.77
N SER A 27 -6.91 -9.59 13.83
CA SER A 27 -7.49 -10.95 13.79
C SER A 27 -7.09 -11.81 14.99
N GLN A 28 -6.02 -11.44 15.71
CA GLN A 28 -5.56 -12.13 16.91
C GLN A 28 -6.30 -11.69 18.19
N PHE A 29 -7.21 -10.70 18.10
CA PHE A 29 -7.90 -10.13 19.27
C PHE A 29 -9.42 -10.13 19.08
N THR A 30 -10.14 -10.91 19.89
CA THR A 30 -11.60 -11.13 19.74
C THR A 30 -12.46 -9.99 20.28
N LYS A 31 -11.97 -9.19 21.22
CA LYS A 31 -12.73 -8.13 21.93
C LYS A 31 -12.10 -6.74 21.77
N PHE A 32 -11.66 -6.43 20.58
CA PHE A 32 -10.96 -5.20 20.27
C PHE A 32 -11.87 -4.24 19.48
N LYS A 33 -12.40 -3.20 20.17
CA LYS A 33 -13.16 -2.12 19.52
C LYS A 33 -12.19 -1.01 19.11
N TYR A 34 -12.24 -0.60 17.85
CA TYR A 34 -11.31 0.40 17.30
C TYR A 34 -11.97 1.25 16.22
N LYS A 35 -11.36 2.40 15.96
CA LYS A 35 -11.59 3.25 14.78
C LYS A 35 -10.24 3.47 14.11
N VAL A 36 -10.20 3.37 12.78
CA VAL A 36 -8.96 3.53 12.00
C VAL A 36 -8.93 4.91 11.36
N HIS A 37 -7.75 5.52 11.38
CA HIS A 37 -7.42 6.77 10.72
C HIS A 37 -6.23 6.51 9.79
N HIS A 38 -6.40 6.73 8.48
CA HIS A 38 -5.38 6.49 7.47
C HIS A 38 -4.64 7.76 7.10
N TYR A 39 -3.32 7.69 7.10
CA TYR A 39 -2.40 8.76 6.69
C TYR A 39 -1.40 8.21 5.68
N SER A 40 -1.84 8.14 4.42
CA SER A 40 -0.99 7.76 3.28
C SER A 40 -0.16 8.94 2.79
N PHE A 41 0.94 8.65 2.08
CA PHE A 41 1.85 9.64 1.51
C PHE A 41 2.37 10.67 2.52
N THR A 42 2.60 10.23 3.76
CA THR A 42 3.19 11.04 4.83
C THR A 42 4.69 11.19 4.58
N ARG A 43 5.11 12.33 4.05
CA ARG A 43 6.48 12.59 3.57
C ARG A 43 7.09 13.87 4.11
N THR A 44 6.40 14.57 5.00
CA THR A 44 6.87 15.84 5.57
C THR A 44 6.73 15.86 7.10
N GLU A 45 7.59 16.63 7.76
CA GLU A 45 7.53 16.84 9.21
C GLU A 45 6.21 17.46 9.65
N ASN A 46 5.65 18.37 8.84
CA ASN A 46 4.36 19.00 9.15
C ASN A 46 3.22 17.98 9.21
N GLN A 47 3.23 16.99 8.30
CA GLN A 47 2.25 15.90 8.33
C GLN A 47 2.39 15.05 9.60
N ILE A 48 3.62 14.71 10.00
CA ILE A 48 3.87 13.98 11.25
C ILE A 48 3.34 14.78 12.46
N ASN A 49 3.66 16.08 12.54
CA ASN A 49 3.21 16.94 13.63
C ASN A 49 1.67 17.02 13.69
N GLN A 50 0.99 17.08 12.54
CA GLN A 50 -0.46 17.06 12.47
C GLN A 50 -1.04 15.73 12.96
N ILE A 51 -0.45 14.59 12.58
CA ILE A 51 -0.86 13.25 13.04
C ILE A 51 -0.75 13.15 14.56
N ILE A 52 0.37 13.57 15.13
CA ILE A 52 0.57 13.57 16.58
C ILE A 52 -0.47 14.46 17.29
N LYS A 53 -0.73 15.66 16.75
CA LYS A 53 -1.75 16.58 17.28
C LYS A 53 -3.14 15.96 17.23
N ASP A 54 -3.48 15.28 16.15
CA ASP A 54 -4.78 14.62 16.01
C ASP A 54 -4.90 13.41 16.94
N ALA A 55 -3.85 12.60 17.05
CA ALA A 55 -3.80 11.48 17.99
C ALA A 55 -3.95 11.94 19.45
N SER A 56 -3.35 13.07 19.82
CA SER A 56 -3.43 13.62 21.18
C SER A 56 -4.82 14.13 21.57
N LYS A 57 -5.72 14.36 20.62
CA LYS A 57 -7.10 14.82 20.89
C LYS A 57 -8.05 13.68 21.29
N HIS A 58 -7.68 12.45 20.97
CA HIS A 58 -8.56 11.30 21.17
C HIS A 58 -8.08 10.43 22.33
N GLY A 59 -9.03 9.78 23.01
CA GLY A 59 -8.71 8.76 24.01
C GLY A 59 -8.15 7.49 23.35
N LYS A 60 -7.23 6.81 24.04
CA LYS A 60 -6.61 5.53 23.62
C LYS A 60 -6.02 5.54 22.19
N PRO A 61 -5.20 6.52 21.80
CA PRO A 61 -4.55 6.53 20.51
C PRO A 61 -3.46 5.45 20.45
N MET A 62 -3.26 4.88 19.25
CA MET A 62 -2.15 3.98 18.92
C MET A 62 -1.69 4.28 17.49
N ILE A 63 -0.39 4.42 17.27
CA ILE A 63 0.17 4.72 15.96
C ILE A 63 0.93 3.50 15.44
N LEU A 64 0.56 3.00 14.26
CA LEU A 64 1.35 2.04 13.47
C LEU A 64 1.88 2.77 12.24
N PHE A 65 3.16 2.55 11.91
CA PHE A 65 3.74 3.24 10.76
C PHE A 65 4.76 2.40 9.98
N THR A 66 4.82 2.69 8.66
CA THR A 66 5.79 2.13 7.70
C THR A 66 6.51 3.26 6.99
N LEU A 67 7.36 3.98 7.71
CA LEU A 67 8.18 5.06 7.15
C LEU A 67 9.58 4.54 6.87
N VAL A 68 10.10 4.75 5.65
CA VAL A 68 11.46 4.36 5.27
C VAL A 68 12.47 5.49 5.45
N ASP A 69 12.02 6.75 5.48
CA ASP A 69 12.87 7.90 5.78
C ASP A 69 13.25 7.92 7.26
N GLU A 70 14.56 7.91 7.55
CA GLU A 70 15.08 7.85 8.92
C GLU A 70 14.70 9.09 9.75
N ASN A 71 14.65 10.27 9.16
CA ASN A 71 14.34 11.51 9.89
C ASN A 71 12.88 11.52 10.31
N LEU A 72 11.96 11.17 9.39
CA LEU A 72 10.54 11.07 9.69
C LEU A 72 10.25 9.94 10.68
N ASN A 73 10.96 8.81 10.58
CA ASN A 73 10.87 7.71 11.53
C ASN A 73 11.28 8.14 12.95
N LYS A 74 12.43 8.82 13.07
CA LYS A 74 12.89 9.39 14.35
C LYS A 74 11.92 10.45 14.89
N LEU A 75 11.40 11.31 14.02
CA LEU A 75 10.47 12.37 14.40
C LEU A 75 9.17 11.79 14.97
N ILE A 76 8.51 10.85 14.26
CA ILE A 76 7.26 10.25 14.74
C ILE A 76 7.47 9.48 16.04
N THR A 77 8.59 8.74 16.15
CA THR A 77 8.98 8.00 17.36
C THR A 77 9.15 8.93 18.55
N ASN A 78 9.95 10.00 18.41
CA ASN A 78 10.23 10.94 19.50
C ASN A 78 8.98 11.73 19.89
N SER A 79 8.20 12.16 18.92
CA SER A 79 6.96 12.91 19.17
C SER A 79 5.89 12.03 19.84
N SER A 80 5.77 10.76 19.45
CA SER A 80 4.88 9.80 20.12
C SER A 80 5.29 9.55 21.56
N LYS A 81 6.60 9.34 21.83
CA LYS A 81 7.13 9.20 23.21
C LYS A 81 6.82 10.42 24.05
N LYS A 82 7.07 11.63 23.53
CA LYS A 82 6.83 12.89 24.24
C LYS A 82 5.37 13.07 24.64
N ASN A 83 4.44 12.57 23.83
CA ASN A 83 3.00 12.69 24.06
C ASN A 83 2.38 11.42 24.70
N ASN A 84 3.19 10.47 25.17
CA ASN A 84 2.76 9.19 25.76
C ASN A 84 1.77 8.42 24.87
N ILE A 85 1.97 8.45 23.54
CA ILE A 85 1.18 7.71 22.57
C ILE A 85 1.89 6.40 22.25
N PRO A 86 1.26 5.22 22.45
CA PRO A 86 1.80 3.94 21.98
C PRO A 86 2.04 3.96 20.47
N PHE A 87 3.22 3.51 20.04
CA PHE A 87 3.59 3.51 18.63
C PHE A 87 4.37 2.25 18.27
N TYR A 88 4.24 1.84 17.01
CA TYR A 88 4.84 0.63 16.45
C TYR A 88 5.36 0.92 15.04
N GLY A 89 6.68 1.04 14.89
CA GLY A 89 7.37 1.11 13.61
C GLY A 89 7.57 -0.29 13.07
N VAL A 90 6.97 -0.59 11.91
CA VAL A 90 7.01 -1.96 11.38
C VAL A 90 8.19 -2.17 10.44
N LEU A 91 8.50 -1.20 9.61
CA LEU A 91 9.49 -1.36 8.53
C LEU A 91 10.86 -0.79 8.88
N GLY A 92 10.94 0.31 9.60
CA GLY A 92 12.19 1.00 9.89
C GLY A 92 13.23 0.13 10.61
N ASP A 93 12.81 -0.51 11.70
CA ASP A 93 13.69 -1.40 12.49
C ASP A 93 14.15 -2.63 11.67
N LEU A 94 13.28 -3.15 10.80
CA LEU A 94 13.64 -4.27 9.92
C LEU A 94 14.66 -3.82 8.88
N ILE A 95 14.46 -2.67 8.24
CA ILE A 95 15.42 -2.10 7.28
C ILE A 95 16.79 -1.89 7.93
N GLU A 96 16.83 -1.36 9.15
CA GLU A 96 18.08 -1.15 9.87
C GLU A 96 18.83 -2.47 10.16
N LYS A 97 18.11 -3.50 10.61
CA LYS A 97 18.69 -4.83 10.85
C LYS A 97 19.20 -5.44 9.56
N PHE A 98 18.39 -5.45 8.49
CA PHE A 98 18.81 -5.95 7.18
C PHE A 98 20.02 -5.19 6.62
N SER A 99 20.07 -3.86 6.79
CA SER A 99 21.24 -3.06 6.39
C SER A 99 22.52 -3.52 7.07
N LYS A 100 22.45 -3.87 8.35
CA LYS A 100 23.60 -4.41 9.12
C LYS A 100 24.00 -5.80 8.64
N ASP A 101 23.03 -6.71 8.49
CA ASP A 101 23.28 -8.08 8.08
C ASP A 101 23.82 -8.18 6.65
N LEU A 102 23.32 -7.35 5.74
CA LEU A 102 23.77 -7.28 4.35
C LEU A 102 25.02 -6.42 4.15
N ASN A 103 25.47 -5.71 5.18
CA ASN A 103 26.54 -4.70 5.12
C ASN A 103 26.31 -3.67 3.98
N GLN A 104 25.04 -3.26 3.80
CA GLN A 104 24.62 -2.32 2.77
C GLN A 104 23.71 -1.22 3.37
N LYS A 105 23.89 0.01 2.91
CA LYS A 105 22.99 1.10 3.30
C LYS A 105 21.64 0.96 2.59
N SER A 106 20.55 1.15 3.33
CA SER A 106 19.24 1.25 2.71
C SER A 106 19.14 2.51 1.84
N LEU A 107 18.34 2.46 0.81
CA LEU A 107 18.14 3.59 -0.10
C LEU A 107 17.16 4.62 0.46
N SER A 108 16.41 4.26 1.49
CA SER A 108 15.41 5.10 2.18
C SER A 108 14.45 5.85 1.23
N ILE A 109 14.13 5.23 0.08
CA ILE A 109 13.25 5.82 -0.95
C ILE A 109 11.83 5.28 -0.76
N PRO A 110 10.85 6.15 -0.42
CA PRO A 110 9.45 5.77 -0.33
C PRO A 110 8.89 5.21 -1.65
N SER A 111 7.93 4.30 -1.56
CA SER A 111 7.22 3.72 -2.72
C SER A 111 8.10 2.98 -3.73
N ARG A 112 9.33 2.63 -3.39
CA ARG A 112 10.24 1.95 -4.33
C ARG A 112 9.74 0.59 -4.80
N GLN A 113 8.95 -0.09 -3.98
CA GLN A 113 8.27 -1.34 -4.35
C GLN A 113 7.24 -1.15 -5.49
N HIS A 114 6.78 0.08 -5.71
CA HIS A 114 5.84 0.46 -6.77
C HIS A 114 6.54 1.23 -7.89
N LYS A 115 7.85 1.01 -8.09
CA LYS A 115 8.47 1.52 -9.32
C LYS A 115 7.73 0.90 -10.50
N LEU A 116 7.26 1.78 -11.36
CA LEU A 116 6.79 1.42 -12.69
C LEU A 116 7.99 0.76 -13.40
N ASN A 117 8.04 -0.55 -13.36
CA ASN A 117 9.04 -1.36 -14.08
C ASN A 117 8.47 -1.74 -15.45
N ASP A 118 9.29 -2.33 -16.29
CA ASP A 118 8.90 -2.76 -17.63
C ASP A 118 7.67 -3.68 -17.53
N GLU A 119 7.61 -4.60 -16.56
CA GLU A 119 6.46 -5.47 -16.30
C GLU A 119 5.15 -4.71 -16.03
N TYR A 120 5.20 -3.56 -15.39
CA TYR A 120 3.99 -2.73 -15.20
C TYR A 120 3.52 -2.14 -16.53
N TYR A 121 4.45 -1.62 -17.34
CA TYR A 121 4.10 -1.08 -18.66
C TYR A 121 3.59 -2.16 -19.59
N ASP A 122 4.21 -3.35 -19.60
CA ASP A 122 3.75 -4.52 -20.36
C ASP A 122 2.31 -4.89 -19.98
N ARG A 123 1.97 -4.89 -18.69
CA ARG A 123 0.60 -5.15 -18.23
C ARG A 123 -0.39 -4.08 -18.66
N VAL A 124 0.01 -2.81 -18.60
CA VAL A 124 -0.84 -1.70 -19.06
C VAL A 124 -1.08 -1.82 -20.56
N GLU A 125 -0.03 -2.12 -21.34
CA GLU A 125 -0.10 -2.29 -22.78
C GLU A 125 -0.99 -3.48 -23.16
N ALA A 126 -0.85 -4.61 -22.49
CA ALA A 126 -1.69 -5.80 -22.72
C ALA A 126 -3.18 -5.53 -22.43
N ILE A 127 -3.50 -4.82 -21.35
CA ILE A 127 -4.88 -4.39 -21.07
C ILE A 127 -5.38 -3.44 -22.15
N GLN A 128 -4.58 -2.46 -22.55
CA GLN A 128 -4.94 -1.47 -23.57
C GLN A 128 -5.17 -2.14 -24.93
N PHE A 129 -4.30 -3.07 -25.31
CA PHE A 129 -4.47 -3.88 -26.52
C PHE A 129 -5.80 -4.63 -26.49
N THR A 130 -6.09 -5.35 -25.39
CA THR A 130 -7.32 -6.12 -25.20
C THR A 130 -8.56 -5.23 -25.29
N MET A 131 -8.55 -4.05 -24.65
CA MET A 131 -9.68 -3.11 -24.69
C MET A 131 -9.91 -2.51 -26.08
N ASN A 132 -8.87 -2.26 -26.84
CA ASN A 132 -8.96 -1.72 -28.21
C ASN A 132 -9.57 -2.71 -29.19
N HIS A 133 -9.36 -4.01 -28.96
CA HIS A 133 -9.87 -5.10 -29.83
C HIS A 133 -11.17 -5.73 -29.30
N ASP A 134 -11.71 -5.25 -28.18
CA ASP A 134 -12.94 -5.79 -27.59
C ASP A 134 -14.15 -5.54 -28.50
N ASP A 135 -15.05 -6.51 -28.58
CA ASP A 135 -16.24 -6.51 -29.42
C ASP A 135 -15.96 -6.24 -30.92
N GLY A 136 -14.74 -6.53 -31.40
CA GLY A 136 -14.36 -6.36 -32.80
C GLY A 136 -14.26 -4.91 -33.28
N LYS A 137 -14.02 -3.98 -32.36
CA LYS A 137 -13.94 -2.52 -32.66
C LYS A 137 -12.79 -2.16 -33.59
N ASP A 138 -11.63 -2.77 -33.39
CA ASP A 138 -10.47 -2.61 -34.28
C ASP A 138 -9.90 -3.98 -34.58
N LEU A 139 -9.83 -4.34 -35.86
CA LEU A 139 -9.26 -5.61 -36.31
C LEU A 139 -7.83 -5.44 -36.85
N LYS A 140 -7.29 -4.22 -36.82
CA LYS A 140 -5.90 -3.99 -37.16
C LYS A 140 -5.02 -4.64 -36.10
N ASN A 141 -3.99 -5.32 -36.53
CA ASN A 141 -3.01 -5.97 -35.66
C ASN A 141 -3.60 -7.08 -34.75
N VAL A 142 -4.81 -7.58 -35.06
CA VAL A 142 -5.39 -8.72 -34.32
C VAL A 142 -4.51 -9.97 -34.39
N GLU A 143 -3.68 -10.09 -35.41
CA GLU A 143 -2.68 -11.14 -35.57
C GLU A 143 -1.53 -11.08 -34.55
N GLU A 144 -1.36 -9.96 -33.85
CA GLU A 144 -0.39 -9.80 -32.76
C GLU A 144 -0.90 -10.39 -31.44
N SER A 145 -2.18 -10.81 -31.40
CA SER A 145 -2.75 -11.41 -30.19
C SER A 145 -2.35 -12.86 -30.01
N ASP A 146 -1.97 -13.24 -28.80
CA ASP A 146 -1.67 -14.64 -28.44
C ASP A 146 -2.92 -15.52 -28.39
N ILE A 147 -4.06 -14.93 -28.00
CA ILE A 147 -5.35 -15.63 -27.81
C ILE A 147 -6.48 -14.77 -28.35
N ILE A 148 -7.35 -15.36 -29.18
CA ILE A 148 -8.59 -14.74 -29.65
C ILE A 148 -9.78 -15.45 -29.03
N ILE A 149 -10.65 -14.75 -28.32
CA ILE A 149 -11.85 -15.31 -27.71
C ILE A 149 -13.07 -15.02 -28.58
N LEU A 150 -13.68 -16.06 -29.11
CA LEU A 150 -14.91 -15.98 -29.90
C LEU A 150 -16.10 -16.53 -29.10
N GLY A 151 -17.24 -15.89 -29.21
CA GLY A 151 -18.47 -16.34 -28.56
C GLY A 151 -19.63 -15.37 -28.72
N VAL A 152 -20.83 -15.81 -28.36
CA VAL A 152 -22.05 -14.97 -28.41
C VAL A 152 -21.97 -13.81 -27.43
N SER A 153 -22.80 -12.78 -27.61
CA SER A 153 -22.86 -11.64 -26.70
C SER A 153 -23.22 -12.08 -25.26
N ARG A 154 -22.68 -11.37 -24.25
CA ARG A 154 -22.96 -11.59 -22.81
C ARG A 154 -22.47 -12.94 -22.25
N THR A 155 -21.42 -13.52 -22.80
CA THR A 155 -20.78 -14.76 -22.30
C THR A 155 -19.46 -14.50 -21.57
N ILE A 156 -19.33 -13.34 -20.91
CA ILE A 156 -18.18 -12.98 -20.06
C ILE A 156 -16.84 -12.89 -20.85
N LYS A 157 -16.88 -12.68 -22.18
CA LYS A 157 -15.65 -12.60 -23.00
C LYS A 157 -14.71 -11.47 -22.55
N THR A 158 -15.22 -10.24 -22.46
CA THR A 158 -14.42 -9.07 -22.07
C THR A 158 -13.71 -9.21 -20.71
N PRO A 159 -14.36 -9.60 -19.62
CA PRO A 159 -13.65 -9.85 -18.36
C PRO A 159 -12.61 -10.97 -18.47
N THR A 160 -12.91 -12.00 -19.25
CA THR A 160 -11.98 -13.14 -19.46
C THR A 160 -10.75 -12.71 -20.25
N SER A 161 -10.90 -11.94 -21.34
CA SER A 161 -9.77 -11.46 -22.14
C SER A 161 -8.87 -10.52 -21.32
N ILE A 162 -9.43 -9.60 -20.53
CA ILE A 162 -8.66 -8.72 -19.64
C ILE A 162 -7.92 -9.55 -18.58
N TYR A 163 -8.55 -10.56 -18.00
CA TYR A 163 -7.87 -11.44 -17.03
C TYR A 163 -6.72 -12.19 -17.67
N LEU A 164 -6.93 -12.78 -18.84
CA LEU A 164 -5.90 -13.52 -19.56
C LEU A 164 -4.74 -12.63 -19.98
N SER A 165 -4.98 -11.39 -20.40
CA SER A 165 -3.91 -10.44 -20.75
C SER A 165 -2.97 -10.13 -19.58
N LEU A 166 -3.45 -10.25 -18.34
CA LEU A 166 -2.64 -10.03 -17.14
C LEU A 166 -1.81 -11.23 -16.71
N ILE A 167 -2.22 -12.44 -17.02
CA ILE A 167 -1.55 -13.67 -16.56
C ILE A 167 -0.59 -14.26 -17.58
N HIS A 168 -0.63 -13.80 -18.83
CA HIS A 168 0.23 -14.28 -19.93
C HIS A 168 1.47 -13.40 -20.17
N ILE A 169 1.68 -12.42 -19.35
CA ILE A 169 2.87 -11.54 -19.44
C ILE A 169 4.05 -12.16 -18.71
#